data_4f9309c5e1f1e22dac97f6e6d6f83857
#
_entry.id   4f9309c5e1f1e22dac97f6e6d6f83857
#
_cell.length_a   1.000
_cell.length_b   1.000
_cell.length_c   1.000
_cell.angle_alpha   90.00
_cell.angle_beta   90.00
_cell.angle_gamma   90.00
#
_symmetry.space_group_name_H-M   'P 1'
#
loop_
_entity.id
_entity.type
_entity.pdbx_description
1 polymer ?
#
loop_
_entity_poly.entity_id
_entity_poly.type
_entity_poly.pdbx_seq_one_letter_code
_entity_poly.pdbx_strand_id
1 'polypeptide(L)'
;MASVEALLRLPTDEVQLFPPVVTDGDASVVFREMETIMRKCLYAVRHALVAPFSVFLQLLLQPAILECPDVSKALLAPIEEGRCIDLLAGICDTLLRPEQHNFRGKINIEGFFELMQQLCTFSTLKDPLGVVLMPCFLTFLHVAVEKEDDYRQGRGCASVLITLIRGSKANKNRMSVECGLIGEALTKSNDIFFQMQCVEMLFRLYTHNRTVLSTSTLPEFFKKGVPELPNDENLLTSIQTLLDAYNMEYASFKRLQFTALLIEAGNEEVCGHTSMYFFPLILVIMIPGCSGDNITIPYEHIRSVKLSKERKLGLRLHVIPVRLSHLMSHDGGKDTLMISLTQSTFSAIRSSGVHEWIADRKRRVPISLIRQQIEALSLVNAAAAAAESFNSRHSTIHDTGSIPDENVHSISVPNACHVSEKGFPNRIVKMQRKETHSEPSSPNGKQPAPEKEEVEVAKEDYALRQIHEAASYKVARMRQDCQGDLQCAVDFMQEELEKMLRLNARERDEFEASVREDLTAVRQAEAQLKARAADCVQSLNQELTEIQALSELLKGEVGKLREKLLAALQRSESVEEESIVRLKSMVDEDMRSMEDTLLQLISSTNPLSFLAKYLSRRLDSGDA
;
A
#
# COMPACT_ATOMS: atom_id res chain seq x y z
N MET A 1 -10.75 -0.49 26.55
CA MET A 1 -10.25 0.15 25.31
C MET A 1 -9.68 1.50 25.72
N ALA A 2 -8.49 1.85 25.24
CA ALA A 2 -7.94 3.19 25.50
C ALA A 2 -8.80 4.21 24.73
N SER A 3 -9.15 5.33 25.38
CA SER A 3 -9.84 6.42 24.68
C SER A 3 -8.88 7.10 23.71
N VAL A 4 -9.42 7.80 22.69
CA VAL A 4 -8.62 8.59 21.76
C VAL A 4 -7.73 9.59 22.52
N GLU A 5 -8.24 10.22 23.56
CA GLU A 5 -7.45 11.13 24.40
C GLU A 5 -6.28 10.45 25.11
N ALA A 6 -6.47 9.23 25.61
CA ALA A 6 -5.40 8.47 26.24
C ALA A 6 -4.31 8.12 25.22
N LEU A 7 -4.69 7.69 23.99
CA LEU A 7 -3.79 7.42 22.90
C LEU A 7 -2.95 8.67 22.53
N LEU A 8 -3.58 9.84 22.48
CA LEU A 8 -2.90 11.08 22.09
C LEU A 8 -1.93 11.61 23.16
N ARG A 9 -2.11 11.20 24.43
CA ARG A 9 -1.18 11.56 25.52
C ARG A 9 0.09 10.69 25.55
N LEU A 10 0.06 9.49 24.98
CA LEU A 10 1.24 8.62 24.94
C LEU A 10 2.35 9.22 24.08
N PRO A 11 3.62 9.03 24.43
CA PRO A 11 4.74 9.26 23.50
C PRO A 11 4.54 8.46 22.21
N THR A 12 5.01 8.99 21.08
CA THR A 12 4.72 8.35 19.77
C THR A 12 5.31 6.95 19.66
N ASP A 13 6.46 6.69 20.24
CA ASP A 13 7.17 5.41 20.28
C ASP A 13 6.50 4.35 21.17
N GLU A 14 5.66 4.79 22.12
CA GLU A 14 4.92 3.89 23.00
C GLU A 14 3.53 3.49 22.45
N VAL A 15 3.12 4.04 21.30
CA VAL A 15 1.83 3.71 20.68
C VAL A 15 1.88 2.30 20.08
N GLN A 16 1.07 1.39 20.61
CA GLN A 16 0.95 0.00 20.16
C GLN A 16 -0.25 -0.24 19.23
N LEU A 17 -0.31 -1.41 18.60
CA LEU A 17 -1.17 -1.81 17.45
C LEU A 17 -2.69 -1.91 17.71
N PHE A 18 -3.27 -1.20 18.64
CA PHE A 18 -4.72 -1.23 18.86
C PHE A 18 -5.35 0.14 18.68
N PRO A 19 -5.87 0.47 17.48
CA PRO A 19 -6.62 1.70 17.30
C PRO A 19 -7.90 1.64 18.12
N PRO A 20 -8.24 2.72 18.86
CA PRO A 20 -9.53 2.81 19.50
C PRO A 20 -10.63 2.87 18.43
N VAL A 21 -11.77 2.25 18.70
CA VAL A 21 -12.98 2.47 17.90
C VAL A 21 -13.46 3.89 18.17
N VAL A 22 -13.59 4.69 17.14
CA VAL A 22 -14.03 6.09 17.26
C VAL A 22 -15.54 6.13 17.31
N THR A 23 -16.07 6.65 18.41
CA THR A 23 -17.47 7.03 18.54
C THR A 23 -17.69 8.46 18.03
N ASP A 24 -18.94 8.87 17.82
CA ASP A 24 -19.24 10.26 17.40
C ASP A 24 -18.68 11.31 18.38
N GLY A 25 -18.62 10.98 19.68
CA GLY A 25 -18.00 11.83 20.69
C GLY A 25 -16.48 11.93 20.53
N ASP A 26 -15.83 10.84 20.14
CA ASP A 26 -14.38 10.80 19.92
C ASP A 26 -13.97 11.53 18.63
N ALA A 27 -14.84 11.60 17.61
CA ALA A 27 -14.56 12.31 16.36
C ALA A 27 -14.26 13.79 16.62
N SER A 28 -15.00 14.44 17.53
CA SER A 28 -14.74 15.82 17.91
C SER A 28 -13.37 16.03 18.56
N VAL A 29 -12.89 15.04 19.31
CA VAL A 29 -11.54 15.03 19.90
C VAL A 29 -10.48 14.90 18.80
N VAL A 30 -10.68 14.00 17.82
CA VAL A 30 -9.78 13.83 16.67
C VAL A 30 -9.64 15.14 15.89
N PHE A 31 -10.76 15.82 15.61
CA PHE A 31 -10.71 17.09 14.86
C PHE A 31 -10.02 18.20 15.65
N ARG A 32 -10.26 18.30 16.95
CA ARG A 32 -9.59 19.28 17.82
C ARG A 32 -8.07 19.03 17.90
N GLU A 33 -7.68 17.76 17.96
CA GLU A 33 -6.28 17.33 18.12
C GLU A 33 -5.61 16.96 16.79
N MET A 34 -6.16 17.38 15.65
CA MET A 34 -5.66 17.01 14.31
C MET A 34 -4.19 17.38 14.12
N GLU A 35 -3.75 18.53 14.62
CA GLU A 35 -2.35 18.93 14.60
C GLU A 35 -1.46 17.92 15.33
N THR A 36 -1.86 17.53 16.53
CA THR A 36 -1.13 16.55 17.36
C THR A 36 -1.01 15.21 16.61
N ILE A 37 -2.09 14.76 15.98
CA ILE A 37 -2.13 13.52 15.19
C ILE A 37 -1.16 13.62 14.00
N MET A 38 -1.22 14.72 13.23
CA MET A 38 -0.36 14.91 12.07
C MET A 38 1.12 15.02 12.46
N ARG A 39 1.46 15.69 13.56
CA ARG A 39 2.83 15.76 14.09
C ARG A 39 3.33 14.36 14.50
N LYS A 40 2.51 13.56 15.17
CA LYS A 40 2.83 12.17 15.53
C LYS A 40 3.00 11.26 14.31
N CYS A 41 2.13 11.38 13.30
CA CYS A 41 2.29 10.69 12.02
C CYS A 41 3.62 11.06 11.34
N LEU A 42 3.92 12.34 11.25
CA LEU A 42 5.17 12.82 10.64
C LEU A 42 6.41 12.32 11.39
N TYR A 43 6.36 12.35 12.73
CA TYR A 43 7.41 11.77 13.56
C TYR A 43 7.58 10.28 13.29
N ALA A 44 6.47 9.52 13.28
CA ALA A 44 6.49 8.08 13.03
C ALA A 44 7.09 7.72 11.66
N VAL A 45 6.75 8.48 10.59
CA VAL A 45 7.32 8.25 9.26
C VAL A 45 8.82 8.57 9.24
N ARG A 46 9.26 9.69 9.87
CA ARG A 46 10.66 10.09 9.92
C ARG A 46 11.54 9.09 10.66
N HIS A 47 11.00 8.45 11.68
CA HIS A 47 11.71 7.46 12.50
C HIS A 47 11.39 6.01 12.13
N ALA A 48 10.67 5.79 11.03
CA ALA A 48 10.24 4.48 10.52
C ALA A 48 9.49 3.61 11.56
N LEU A 49 8.67 4.24 12.41
CA LEU A 49 7.86 3.59 13.44
C LEU A 49 6.56 3.05 12.83
N VAL A 50 6.54 1.77 12.48
CA VAL A 50 5.42 1.11 11.75
C VAL A 50 4.14 1.08 12.59
N ALA A 51 4.23 0.63 13.85
CA ALA A 51 3.07 0.48 14.72
C ALA A 51 2.36 1.82 14.99
N PRO A 52 3.04 2.89 15.45
CA PRO A 52 2.42 4.18 15.66
C PRO A 52 1.76 4.76 14.40
N PHE A 53 2.46 4.70 13.26
CA PHE A 53 1.90 5.20 12.00
C PHE A 53 0.64 4.43 11.62
N SER A 54 0.65 3.09 11.74
CA SER A 54 -0.50 2.25 11.41
C SER A 54 -1.70 2.54 12.29
N VAL A 55 -1.50 2.79 13.60
CA VAL A 55 -2.58 3.15 14.52
C VAL A 55 -3.22 4.48 14.14
N PHE A 56 -2.43 5.51 13.87
CA PHE A 56 -2.97 6.81 13.45
C PHE A 56 -3.61 6.77 12.07
N LEU A 57 -3.05 6.01 11.13
CA LEU A 57 -3.66 5.80 9.82
C LEU A 57 -5.04 5.13 9.95
N GLN A 58 -5.14 4.07 10.76
CA GLN A 58 -6.41 3.39 11.01
C GLN A 58 -7.42 4.27 11.75
N LEU A 59 -6.96 5.14 12.64
CA LEU A 59 -7.80 6.13 13.31
C LEU A 59 -8.41 7.09 12.29
N LEU A 60 -7.61 7.62 11.37
CA LEU A 60 -8.05 8.56 10.34
C LEU A 60 -8.93 7.92 9.26
N LEU A 61 -8.77 6.62 9.02
CA LEU A 61 -9.57 5.86 8.05
C LEU A 61 -10.98 5.51 8.54
N GLN A 62 -11.30 5.77 9.82
CA GLN A 62 -12.63 5.44 10.32
C GLN A 62 -13.71 6.32 9.69
N PRO A 63 -14.88 5.76 9.32
CA PRO A 63 -15.95 6.50 8.65
C PRO A 63 -16.40 7.74 9.42
N ALA A 64 -16.48 7.66 10.76
CA ALA A 64 -16.81 8.80 11.63
C ALA A 64 -15.87 10.03 11.44
N ILE A 65 -14.64 9.80 10.94
CA ILE A 65 -13.68 10.87 10.63
C ILE A 65 -13.75 11.24 9.15
N LEU A 66 -13.64 10.23 8.25
CA LEU A 66 -13.52 10.47 6.81
C LEU A 66 -14.78 11.04 6.15
N GLU A 67 -15.95 10.67 6.65
CA GLU A 67 -17.23 11.15 6.08
C GLU A 67 -17.67 12.48 6.69
N CYS A 68 -17.01 12.93 7.77
CA CYS A 68 -17.39 14.16 8.46
C CYS A 68 -16.77 15.41 7.78
N PRO A 69 -17.59 16.41 7.41
CA PRO A 69 -17.10 17.66 6.80
C PRO A 69 -16.11 18.43 7.68
N ASP A 70 -16.11 18.20 9.01
CA ASP A 70 -15.24 18.90 9.95
C ASP A 70 -13.76 18.50 9.79
N VAL A 71 -13.46 17.36 9.14
CA VAL A 71 -12.09 16.99 8.76
C VAL A 71 -11.46 18.07 7.88
N SER A 72 -12.26 18.67 6.98
CA SER A 72 -11.78 19.75 6.10
C SER A 72 -11.39 20.99 6.90
N LYS A 73 -12.20 21.36 7.90
CA LYS A 73 -11.92 22.51 8.78
C LYS A 73 -10.67 22.25 9.62
N ALA A 74 -10.55 21.05 10.19
CA ALA A 74 -9.41 20.66 11.00
C ALA A 74 -8.09 20.69 10.20
N LEU A 75 -8.09 20.20 8.97
CA LEU A 75 -6.91 20.21 8.11
C LEU A 75 -6.52 21.63 7.62
N LEU A 76 -7.51 22.51 7.40
CA LEU A 76 -7.25 23.89 7.00
C LEU A 76 -6.97 24.82 8.19
N ALA A 77 -7.10 24.34 9.42
CA ALA A 77 -6.84 25.13 10.61
C ALA A 77 -5.40 25.67 10.63
N PRO A 78 -5.21 26.94 11.02
CA PRO A 78 -3.87 27.52 11.20
C PRO A 78 -3.19 26.86 12.41
N ILE A 79 -1.90 26.64 12.28
CA ILE A 79 -1.00 26.17 13.33
C ILE A 79 0.20 27.13 13.43
N GLU A 80 1.09 26.95 14.40
CA GLU A 80 2.23 27.86 14.60
C GLU A 80 3.11 28.02 13.36
N GLU A 81 3.30 26.94 12.58
CA GLU A 81 4.17 26.90 11.40
C GLU A 81 3.39 26.68 10.08
N GLY A 82 2.24 27.32 9.90
CA GLY A 82 1.45 27.20 8.69
C GLY A 82 0.03 26.69 8.93
N ARG A 83 -0.35 25.62 8.27
CA ARG A 83 -1.67 24.97 8.43
C ARG A 83 -1.47 23.47 8.65
N CYS A 84 -2.45 22.81 9.24
CA CYS A 84 -2.40 21.38 9.49
C CYS A 84 -2.21 20.55 8.19
N ILE A 85 -2.70 21.03 7.07
CA ILE A 85 -2.49 20.42 5.73
C ILE A 85 -1.01 20.41 5.31
N ASP A 86 -0.20 21.34 5.79
CA ASP A 86 1.23 21.41 5.47
C ASP A 86 2.01 20.29 6.20
N LEU A 87 1.54 19.86 7.39
CA LEU A 87 2.04 18.66 8.05
C LEU A 87 1.70 17.38 7.27
N LEU A 88 0.47 17.30 6.71
CA LEU A 88 0.08 16.19 5.84
C LEU A 88 0.97 16.13 4.59
N ALA A 89 1.29 17.28 3.99
CA ALA A 89 2.25 17.34 2.88
C ALA A 89 3.63 16.84 3.29
N GLY A 90 4.11 17.21 4.47
CA GLY A 90 5.37 16.70 5.03
C GLY A 90 5.38 15.19 5.27
N ILE A 91 4.24 14.61 5.69
CA ILE A 91 4.07 13.15 5.81
C ILE A 91 4.19 12.51 4.42
N CYS A 92 3.46 13.02 3.42
CA CYS A 92 3.50 12.51 2.06
C CYS A 92 4.91 12.62 1.44
N ASP A 93 5.53 13.78 1.52
CA ASP A 93 6.88 14.01 1.00
C ASP A 93 7.89 13.06 1.65
N THR A 94 7.83 12.85 2.96
CA THR A 94 8.74 11.94 3.65
C THR A 94 8.45 10.48 3.29
N LEU A 95 7.17 10.05 3.32
CA LEU A 95 6.76 8.67 3.09
C LEU A 95 7.04 8.21 1.65
N LEU A 96 6.83 9.08 0.67
CA LEU A 96 6.96 8.74 -0.75
C LEU A 96 8.41 8.81 -1.27
N ARG A 97 9.38 9.18 -0.45
CA ARG A 97 10.80 9.15 -0.83
C ARG A 97 11.31 7.74 -1.14
N PRO A 98 12.25 7.58 -2.07
CA PRO A 98 12.81 6.28 -2.43
C PRO A 98 13.38 5.50 -1.22
N GLU A 99 13.97 6.20 -0.24
CA GLU A 99 14.59 5.63 0.96
C GLU A 99 13.58 4.91 1.86
N GLN A 100 12.31 5.35 1.82
CA GLN A 100 11.23 4.80 2.66
C GLN A 100 10.57 3.54 2.08
N HIS A 101 11.16 2.94 1.05
CA HIS A 101 10.60 1.74 0.40
C HIS A 101 10.32 0.61 1.40
N ASN A 102 11.29 0.31 2.27
CA ASN A 102 11.15 -0.74 3.29
C ASN A 102 10.06 -0.42 4.32
N PHE A 103 9.89 0.86 4.67
CA PHE A 103 8.83 1.30 5.58
C PHE A 103 7.46 1.17 4.91
N ARG A 104 7.32 1.65 3.66
CA ARG A 104 6.09 1.49 2.87
C ARG A 104 5.64 0.04 2.74
N GLY A 105 6.58 -0.90 2.56
CA GLY A 105 6.27 -2.33 2.47
C GLY A 105 5.75 -2.97 3.77
N LYS A 106 5.89 -2.27 4.92
CA LYS A 106 5.46 -2.77 6.24
C LYS A 106 4.16 -2.13 6.75
N ILE A 107 3.69 -1.07 6.13
CA ILE A 107 2.46 -0.37 6.49
C ILE A 107 1.32 -0.73 5.54
N ASN A 108 0.08 -0.40 5.91
CA ASN A 108 -1.06 -0.45 4.99
C ASN A 108 -0.99 0.72 4.00
N ILE A 109 -0.18 0.56 2.94
CA ILE A 109 0.02 1.61 1.93
C ILE A 109 -1.25 1.86 1.10
N GLU A 110 -2.09 0.84 0.89
CA GLU A 110 -3.39 0.99 0.22
C GLU A 110 -4.30 1.91 1.03
N GLY A 111 -4.44 1.66 2.33
CA GLY A 111 -5.21 2.53 3.23
C GLY A 111 -4.66 3.97 3.28
N PHE A 112 -3.34 4.16 3.17
CA PHE A 112 -2.79 5.51 3.07
C PHE A 112 -3.26 6.23 1.79
N PHE A 113 -3.22 5.58 0.62
CA PHE A 113 -3.72 6.19 -0.62
C PHE A 113 -5.24 6.35 -0.60
N GLU A 114 -5.97 5.45 0.05
CA GLU A 114 -7.41 5.58 0.27
C GLU A 114 -7.73 6.83 1.10
N LEU A 115 -7.04 7.04 2.23
CA LEU A 115 -7.16 8.26 3.03
C LEU A 115 -6.91 9.50 2.17
N MET A 116 -5.82 9.53 1.39
CA MET A 116 -5.51 10.67 0.52
C MET A 116 -6.60 10.89 -0.53
N GLN A 117 -7.08 9.82 -1.16
CA GLN A 117 -8.15 9.90 -2.16
C GLN A 117 -9.44 10.43 -1.57
N GLN A 118 -9.86 9.95 -0.40
CA GLN A 118 -11.07 10.42 0.28
C GLN A 118 -10.95 11.90 0.67
N LEU A 119 -9.83 12.34 1.22
CA LEU A 119 -9.60 13.76 1.51
C LEU A 119 -9.68 14.64 0.26
N CYS A 120 -9.24 14.15 -0.89
CA CYS A 120 -9.34 14.85 -2.17
C CYS A 120 -10.77 14.92 -2.74
N THR A 121 -11.74 14.18 -2.19
CA THR A 121 -13.16 14.29 -2.59
C THR A 121 -13.81 15.56 -2.05
N PHE A 122 -13.36 16.08 -0.91
CA PHE A 122 -13.88 17.31 -0.33
C PHE A 122 -13.54 18.52 -1.20
N SER A 123 -14.55 19.21 -1.70
CA SER A 123 -14.38 20.37 -2.59
C SER A 123 -13.54 21.49 -1.96
N THR A 124 -13.67 21.70 -0.64
CA THR A 124 -12.91 22.70 0.13
C THR A 124 -11.43 22.37 0.27
N LEU A 125 -11.07 21.09 0.29
CA LEU A 125 -9.69 20.62 0.40
C LEU A 125 -9.00 20.43 -0.95
N LYS A 126 -9.74 20.19 -2.02
CA LYS A 126 -9.20 19.76 -3.32
C LYS A 126 -8.12 20.67 -3.88
N ASP A 127 -8.37 21.97 -3.93
CA ASP A 127 -7.40 22.95 -4.46
C ASP A 127 -6.21 23.16 -3.51
N PRO A 128 -6.41 23.34 -2.18
CA PRO A 128 -5.31 23.36 -1.21
C PRO A 128 -4.44 22.09 -1.25
N LEU A 129 -5.05 20.89 -1.26
CA LEU A 129 -4.32 19.63 -1.37
C LEU A 129 -3.55 19.53 -2.69
N GLY A 130 -4.13 20.01 -3.80
CA GLY A 130 -3.45 20.05 -5.09
C GLY A 130 -2.18 20.89 -5.08
N VAL A 131 -2.13 21.97 -4.29
CA VAL A 131 -0.91 22.80 -4.15
C VAL A 131 0.21 22.02 -3.46
N VAL A 132 -0.12 21.34 -2.37
CA VAL A 132 0.89 20.75 -1.47
C VAL A 132 1.23 19.30 -1.82
N LEU A 133 0.28 18.52 -2.36
CA LEU A 133 0.47 17.09 -2.62
C LEU A 133 0.92 16.78 -4.05
N MET A 134 0.42 17.52 -5.04
CA MET A 134 0.65 17.17 -6.45
C MET A 134 2.13 17.05 -6.83
N PRO A 135 3.05 17.92 -6.37
CA PRO A 135 4.47 17.81 -6.71
C PRO A 135 5.07 16.49 -6.22
N CYS A 136 4.82 16.09 -4.96
CA CYS A 136 5.38 14.85 -4.43
C CYS A 136 4.74 13.60 -5.05
N PHE A 137 3.44 13.62 -5.34
CA PHE A 137 2.76 12.50 -6.00
C PHE A 137 3.19 12.32 -7.46
N LEU A 138 3.39 13.40 -8.23
CA LEU A 138 3.89 13.32 -9.60
C LEU A 138 5.33 12.80 -9.65
N THR A 139 6.20 13.26 -8.75
CA THR A 139 7.56 12.72 -8.62
C THR A 139 7.52 11.24 -8.24
N PHE A 140 6.65 10.86 -7.31
CA PHE A 140 6.53 9.47 -6.87
C PHE A 140 5.95 8.56 -7.96
N LEU A 141 5.08 9.06 -8.83
CA LEU A 141 4.51 8.29 -9.94
C LEU A 141 5.61 7.66 -10.80
N HIS A 142 6.69 8.40 -11.05
CA HIS A 142 7.85 7.92 -11.80
C HIS A 142 8.62 6.84 -11.00
N VAL A 143 8.88 7.11 -9.70
CA VAL A 143 9.62 6.18 -8.82
C VAL A 143 8.86 4.87 -8.62
N ALA A 144 7.53 4.93 -8.51
CA ALA A 144 6.68 3.76 -8.31
C ALA A 144 6.76 2.76 -9.48
N VAL A 145 7.00 3.25 -10.72
CA VAL A 145 7.09 2.41 -11.92
C VAL A 145 8.46 1.77 -12.06
N GLU A 146 9.54 2.41 -11.59
CA GLU A 146 10.89 1.84 -11.67
C GLU A 146 11.07 0.59 -10.82
N LYS A 147 10.32 0.51 -9.71
CA LYS A 147 10.30 -0.65 -8.80
C LYS A 147 9.02 -1.45 -9.02
N GLU A 148 9.06 -2.38 -9.94
CA GLU A 148 7.93 -3.25 -10.33
C GLU A 148 7.35 -4.09 -9.16
N ASP A 149 7.98 -4.07 -7.97
CA ASP A 149 7.65 -4.96 -6.86
C ASP A 149 6.32 -4.66 -6.15
N ASP A 150 5.78 -3.44 -6.28
CA ASP A 150 4.52 -3.07 -5.63
C ASP A 150 3.61 -2.21 -6.53
N TYR A 151 2.80 -2.89 -7.34
CA TYR A 151 1.80 -2.27 -8.22
C TYR A 151 0.80 -1.36 -7.47
N ARG A 152 0.55 -1.61 -6.17
CA ARG A 152 -0.40 -0.86 -5.33
C ARG A 152 0.02 0.60 -5.18
N GLN A 153 1.32 0.84 -5.07
CA GLN A 153 1.86 2.18 -4.91
C GLN A 153 1.60 3.06 -6.14
N GLY A 154 1.87 2.54 -7.34
CA GLY A 154 1.60 3.26 -8.59
C GLY A 154 0.12 3.54 -8.79
N ARG A 155 -0.73 2.51 -8.64
CA ARG A 155 -2.19 2.63 -8.78
C ARG A 155 -2.80 3.59 -7.76
N GLY A 156 -2.40 3.49 -6.49
CA GLY A 156 -2.88 4.37 -5.44
C GLY A 156 -2.49 5.83 -5.69
N CYS A 157 -1.23 6.07 -6.07
CA CYS A 157 -0.75 7.39 -6.46
C CYS A 157 -1.58 7.98 -7.63
N ALA A 158 -1.78 7.21 -8.69
CA ALA A 158 -2.57 7.64 -9.85
C ALA A 158 -4.03 7.95 -9.47
N SER A 159 -4.65 7.14 -8.60
CA SER A 159 -6.01 7.37 -8.10
C SER A 159 -6.14 8.70 -7.36
N VAL A 160 -5.18 9.04 -6.50
CA VAL A 160 -5.15 10.34 -5.80
C VAL A 160 -5.04 11.49 -6.81
N LEU A 161 -4.13 11.39 -7.79
CA LEU A 161 -3.93 12.41 -8.82
C LEU A 161 -5.18 12.60 -9.68
N ILE A 162 -5.86 11.53 -10.10
CA ILE A 162 -7.13 11.59 -10.84
C ILE A 162 -8.19 12.31 -9.99
N THR A 163 -8.29 11.98 -8.70
CA THR A 163 -9.27 12.60 -7.80
C THR A 163 -8.98 14.10 -7.61
N LEU A 164 -7.70 14.49 -7.52
CA LEU A 164 -7.29 15.90 -7.41
C LEU A 164 -7.69 16.73 -8.64
N ILE A 165 -7.53 16.18 -9.86
CA ILE A 165 -7.87 16.93 -11.10
C ILE A 165 -9.35 16.87 -11.46
N ARG A 166 -10.09 15.87 -10.96
CA ARG A 166 -11.53 15.76 -11.24
C ARG A 166 -12.28 16.94 -10.64
N GLY A 167 -12.94 17.75 -11.49
CA GLY A 167 -13.71 18.94 -11.07
C GLY A 167 -12.87 20.18 -10.70
N SER A 168 -11.52 20.13 -10.64
CA SER A 168 -10.66 21.29 -10.35
C SER A 168 -9.92 21.80 -11.59
N LYS A 169 -10.24 23.01 -12.04
CA LYS A 169 -9.51 23.70 -13.11
C LYS A 169 -8.08 24.09 -12.66
N ALA A 170 -7.92 24.52 -11.41
CA ALA A 170 -6.65 24.93 -10.87
C ALA A 170 -5.64 23.76 -10.85
N ASN A 171 -6.09 22.57 -10.40
CA ASN A 171 -5.25 21.37 -10.37
C ASN A 171 -4.94 20.84 -11.77
N LYS A 172 -5.90 20.90 -12.72
CA LYS A 172 -5.63 20.56 -14.12
C LYS A 172 -4.55 21.46 -14.72
N ASN A 173 -4.58 22.77 -14.46
CA ASN A 173 -3.55 23.68 -14.95
C ASN A 173 -2.17 23.34 -14.36
N ARG A 174 -2.09 23.05 -13.05
CA ARG A 174 -0.83 22.65 -12.39
C ARG A 174 -0.26 21.36 -13.00
N MET A 175 -1.10 20.33 -13.11
CA MET A 175 -0.68 19.04 -13.63
C MET A 175 -0.31 19.09 -15.12
N SER A 176 -0.90 20.00 -15.90
CA SER A 176 -0.60 20.15 -17.34
C SER A 176 0.86 20.51 -17.60
N VAL A 177 1.54 21.19 -16.67
CA VAL A 177 2.96 21.54 -16.77
C VAL A 177 3.83 20.27 -16.69
N GLU A 178 3.41 19.31 -15.88
CA GLU A 178 4.17 18.08 -15.58
C GLU A 178 3.64 16.85 -16.36
N CYS A 179 2.88 17.08 -17.42
CA CYS A 179 2.24 15.99 -18.18
C CYS A 179 3.28 15.00 -18.78
N GLY A 180 4.51 15.43 -18.97
CA GLY A 180 5.64 14.57 -19.40
C GLY A 180 5.92 13.42 -18.42
N LEU A 181 5.84 13.67 -17.09
CA LEU A 181 6.05 12.63 -16.07
C LEU A 181 4.97 11.54 -16.13
N ILE A 182 3.72 11.92 -16.43
CA ILE A 182 2.62 10.95 -16.62
C ILE A 182 2.90 10.08 -17.85
N GLY A 183 3.38 10.68 -18.94
CA GLY A 183 3.74 9.97 -20.17
C GLY A 183 4.89 9.00 -19.97
N GLU A 184 5.87 9.39 -19.21
CA GLU A 184 7.03 8.56 -18.88
C GLU A 184 6.62 7.36 -18.01
N ALA A 185 5.79 7.60 -16.98
CA ALA A 185 5.25 6.54 -16.15
C ALA A 185 4.36 5.57 -16.94
N LEU A 186 3.51 6.09 -17.85
CA LEU A 186 2.69 5.30 -18.76
C LEU A 186 3.52 4.32 -19.62
N THR A 187 4.59 4.81 -20.22
CA THR A 187 5.41 4.00 -21.15
C THR A 187 6.33 3.01 -20.45
N LYS A 188 6.76 3.31 -19.23
CA LYS A 188 7.61 2.42 -18.42
C LYS A 188 6.83 1.31 -17.72
N SER A 189 5.53 1.50 -17.46
CA SER A 189 4.72 0.55 -16.72
C SER A 189 4.28 -0.63 -17.57
N ASN A 190 4.31 -1.83 -16.96
CA ASN A 190 3.70 -3.03 -17.51
C ASN A 190 2.29 -3.28 -16.99
N ASP A 191 1.86 -2.60 -15.93
CA ASP A 191 0.53 -2.76 -15.33
C ASP A 191 -0.54 -2.03 -16.14
N ILE A 192 -1.41 -2.79 -16.81
CA ILE A 192 -2.48 -2.25 -17.67
C ILE A 192 -3.42 -1.30 -16.91
N PHE A 193 -3.76 -1.62 -15.65
CA PHE A 193 -4.67 -0.79 -14.89
C PHE A 193 -4.03 0.57 -14.53
N PHE A 194 -2.77 0.56 -14.14
CA PHE A 194 -2.02 1.80 -13.94
C PHE A 194 -1.87 2.60 -15.25
N GLN A 195 -1.60 1.92 -16.38
CA GLN A 195 -1.57 2.56 -17.69
C GLN A 195 -2.92 3.21 -18.04
N MET A 196 -4.05 2.54 -17.74
CA MET A 196 -5.39 3.11 -17.93
C MET A 196 -5.58 4.39 -17.13
N GLN A 197 -5.13 4.40 -15.86
CA GLN A 197 -5.19 5.60 -15.02
C GLN A 197 -4.33 6.74 -15.58
N CYS A 198 -3.14 6.44 -16.10
CA CYS A 198 -2.30 7.44 -16.75
C CYS A 198 -2.96 8.03 -18.01
N VAL A 199 -3.56 7.19 -18.87
CA VAL A 199 -4.28 7.66 -20.06
C VAL A 199 -5.52 8.47 -19.67
N GLU A 200 -6.25 8.07 -18.62
CA GLU A 200 -7.38 8.85 -18.09
C GLU A 200 -6.91 10.23 -17.63
N MET A 201 -5.79 10.33 -16.91
CA MET A 201 -5.23 11.65 -16.52
C MET A 201 -4.91 12.49 -17.75
N LEU A 202 -4.21 11.94 -18.75
CA LEU A 202 -3.87 12.64 -19.99
C LEU A 202 -5.11 13.11 -20.75
N PHE A 203 -6.15 12.26 -20.84
CA PHE A 203 -7.42 12.61 -21.45
C PHE A 203 -8.11 13.77 -20.72
N ARG A 204 -8.17 13.74 -19.39
CA ARG A 204 -8.75 14.81 -18.58
C ARG A 204 -7.99 16.14 -18.67
N LEU A 205 -6.67 16.08 -18.83
CA LEU A 205 -5.84 17.25 -19.10
C LEU A 205 -6.06 17.78 -20.52
N TYR A 206 -6.11 16.90 -21.51
CA TYR A 206 -6.39 17.25 -22.92
C TYR A 206 -7.78 17.87 -23.10
N THR A 207 -8.81 17.34 -22.45
CA THR A 207 -10.15 17.94 -22.52
C THR A 207 -10.19 19.34 -21.92
N HIS A 208 -9.31 19.64 -20.97
CA HIS A 208 -9.18 20.97 -20.37
C HIS A 208 -8.28 21.91 -21.21
N ASN A 209 -7.15 21.41 -21.70
CA ASN A 209 -6.18 22.14 -22.52
C ASN A 209 -5.75 21.29 -23.73
N ARG A 210 -6.26 21.62 -24.92
CA ARG A 210 -6.01 20.87 -26.16
C ARG A 210 -4.54 20.84 -26.60
N THR A 211 -3.72 21.78 -26.13
CA THR A 211 -2.29 21.86 -26.50
C THR A 211 -1.37 21.02 -25.60
N VAL A 212 -1.87 20.49 -24.49
CA VAL A 212 -1.04 19.79 -23.50
C VAL A 212 -0.28 18.58 -24.05
N LEU A 213 -0.89 17.83 -24.98
CA LEU A 213 -0.27 16.66 -25.57
C LEU A 213 0.80 17.02 -26.60
N SER A 214 0.62 18.12 -27.34
CA SER A 214 1.58 18.53 -28.39
C SER A 214 2.88 19.05 -27.81
N THR A 215 2.87 19.58 -26.60
CA THR A 215 4.05 20.10 -25.89
C THR A 215 4.76 19.03 -25.04
N SER A 216 4.17 17.84 -24.93
CA SER A 216 4.69 16.77 -24.09
C SER A 216 5.69 15.85 -24.82
N THR A 217 6.51 15.12 -24.05
CA THR A 217 7.44 14.08 -24.54
C THR A 217 6.74 12.73 -24.83
N LEU A 218 5.40 12.72 -24.86
CA LEU A 218 4.61 11.52 -25.14
C LEU A 218 4.91 10.91 -26.51
N PRO A 219 4.84 9.56 -26.63
CA PRO A 219 4.86 8.91 -27.94
C PRO A 219 3.75 9.42 -28.86
N GLU A 220 4.05 9.54 -30.16
CA GLU A 220 3.08 10.00 -31.16
C GLU A 220 1.81 9.16 -31.21
N PHE A 221 1.91 7.88 -30.83
CA PHE A 221 0.76 6.99 -30.69
C PHE A 221 -0.30 7.56 -29.74
N PHE A 222 0.11 7.99 -28.55
CA PHE A 222 -0.80 8.58 -27.56
C PHE A 222 -1.22 10.00 -27.92
N LYS A 223 -0.35 10.80 -28.55
CA LYS A 223 -0.71 12.15 -29.03
C LYS A 223 -1.85 12.11 -30.04
N LYS A 224 -1.93 11.04 -30.85
CA LYS A 224 -3.03 10.82 -31.81
C LYS A 224 -4.22 10.13 -31.15
N GLY A 225 -4.01 9.08 -30.37
CA GLY A 225 -5.09 8.25 -29.84
C GLY A 225 -5.87 8.87 -28.69
N VAL A 226 -5.23 9.63 -27.79
CA VAL A 226 -5.93 10.27 -26.65
C VAL A 226 -7.01 11.30 -27.11
N PRO A 227 -6.78 12.13 -28.13
CA PRO A 227 -7.82 13.03 -28.66
C PRO A 227 -9.06 12.33 -29.24
N GLU A 228 -8.94 11.09 -29.69
CA GLU A 228 -10.00 10.29 -30.31
C GLU A 228 -10.85 9.54 -29.27
N LEU A 229 -10.44 9.55 -27.98
CA LEU A 229 -11.18 8.89 -26.93
C LEU A 229 -12.55 9.56 -26.70
N PRO A 230 -13.62 8.78 -26.52
CA PRO A 230 -14.94 9.31 -26.23
C PRO A 230 -15.01 9.89 -24.82
N ASN A 231 -15.87 10.89 -24.61
CA ASN A 231 -16.13 11.47 -23.30
C ASN A 231 -17.49 11.00 -22.76
N ASP A 232 -17.67 9.70 -22.71
CA ASP A 232 -18.90 9.05 -22.27
C ASP A 232 -18.57 7.79 -21.42
N GLU A 233 -19.56 6.95 -21.18
CA GLU A 233 -19.44 5.70 -20.42
C GLU A 233 -18.45 4.69 -21.04
N ASN A 234 -18.15 4.80 -22.34
CA ASN A 234 -17.23 3.92 -23.05
C ASN A 234 -15.76 4.36 -22.90
N LEU A 235 -15.48 5.48 -22.23
CA LEU A 235 -14.14 6.04 -22.09
C LEU A 235 -13.11 4.97 -21.65
N LEU A 236 -13.39 4.24 -20.58
CA LEU A 236 -12.43 3.28 -20.02
C LEU A 236 -12.24 2.05 -20.91
N THR A 237 -13.29 1.60 -21.58
CA THR A 237 -13.19 0.52 -22.58
C THR A 237 -12.36 0.96 -23.79
N SER A 238 -12.54 2.20 -24.23
CA SER A 238 -11.76 2.80 -25.34
C SER A 238 -10.30 3.00 -24.94
N ILE A 239 -10.02 3.43 -23.70
CA ILE A 239 -8.67 3.50 -23.13
C ILE A 239 -8.02 2.10 -23.12
N GLN A 240 -8.74 1.07 -22.68
CA GLN A 240 -8.24 -0.31 -22.70
C GLN A 240 -7.89 -0.74 -24.13
N THR A 241 -8.76 -0.50 -25.10
CA THR A 241 -8.53 -0.81 -26.52
C THR A 241 -7.31 -0.09 -27.07
N LEU A 242 -7.14 1.20 -26.76
CA LEU A 242 -5.98 2.00 -27.14
C LEU A 242 -4.69 1.42 -26.56
N LEU A 243 -4.71 1.04 -25.29
CA LEU A 243 -3.56 0.44 -24.60
C LEU A 243 -3.24 -0.97 -25.11
N ASP A 244 -4.24 -1.77 -25.44
CA ASP A 244 -4.04 -3.09 -26.03
C ASP A 244 -3.34 -2.97 -27.38
N ALA A 245 -3.75 -2.03 -28.23
CA ALA A 245 -3.07 -1.74 -29.49
C ALA A 245 -1.63 -1.25 -29.28
N TYR A 246 -1.42 -0.29 -28.38
CA TYR A 246 -0.07 0.20 -28.04
C TYR A 246 0.82 -0.93 -27.52
N ASN A 247 0.32 -1.72 -26.59
CA ASN A 247 1.11 -2.77 -25.96
C ASN A 247 1.36 -3.96 -26.91
N MET A 248 0.53 -4.19 -27.93
CA MET A 248 0.82 -5.17 -28.98
C MET A 248 2.01 -4.73 -29.86
N GLU A 249 2.12 -3.43 -30.14
CA GLU A 249 3.18 -2.90 -31.00
C GLU A 249 4.51 -2.66 -30.25
N TYR A 250 4.42 -2.20 -28.98
CA TYR A 250 5.57 -1.75 -28.20
C TYR A 250 5.83 -2.58 -26.92
N ALA A 251 5.08 -3.69 -26.70
CA ALA A 251 5.15 -4.42 -25.46
C ALA A 251 6.50 -5.06 -25.20
N SER A 252 6.94 -4.95 -23.97
CA SER A 252 7.99 -5.79 -23.41
C SER A 252 7.49 -7.22 -23.24
N PHE A 253 8.40 -8.22 -23.30
CA PHE A 253 8.09 -9.66 -23.10
C PHE A 253 7.53 -10.03 -21.72
N LYS A 254 7.29 -9.05 -20.86
CA LYS A 254 6.83 -9.24 -19.47
C LYS A 254 5.31 -9.20 -19.29
N ARG A 255 4.55 -9.14 -20.36
CA ARG A 255 3.10 -9.08 -20.30
C ARG A 255 2.49 -10.10 -21.26
N LEU A 256 1.54 -10.88 -20.74
CA LEU A 256 0.78 -11.85 -21.52
C LEU A 256 -0.70 -11.54 -21.39
N GLN A 257 -1.36 -11.36 -22.52
CA GLN A 257 -2.81 -11.13 -22.59
C GLN A 257 -3.51 -12.35 -23.13
N PHE A 258 -4.59 -12.73 -22.47
CA PHE A 258 -5.45 -13.84 -22.85
C PHE A 258 -6.92 -13.47 -22.67
N THR A 259 -7.81 -14.21 -23.36
CA THR A 259 -9.24 -14.03 -23.21
C THR A 259 -9.82 -15.20 -22.43
N ALA A 260 -10.58 -14.92 -21.36
CA ALA A 260 -11.42 -15.87 -20.67
C ALA A 260 -12.80 -15.93 -21.32
N LEU A 261 -13.42 -17.09 -21.35
CA LEU A 261 -14.81 -17.27 -21.78
C LEU A 261 -15.79 -17.03 -20.63
N LEU A 262 -15.40 -17.47 -19.44
CA LEU A 262 -16.22 -17.40 -18.23
C LEU A 262 -15.30 -17.43 -17.02
N ILE A 263 -15.63 -16.62 -16.02
CA ILE A 263 -14.95 -16.59 -14.72
C ILE A 263 -16.00 -16.89 -13.65
N GLU A 264 -15.71 -17.90 -12.83
CA GLU A 264 -16.54 -18.36 -11.73
C GLU A 264 -15.76 -18.26 -10.42
N ALA A 265 -16.37 -17.71 -9.37
CA ALA A 265 -15.83 -17.62 -8.02
C ALA A 265 -16.75 -18.36 -7.04
N GLY A 266 -16.23 -19.32 -6.30
CA GLY A 266 -17.03 -20.10 -5.35
C GLY A 266 -18.23 -20.84 -5.96
N ASN A 267 -18.19 -21.15 -7.27
CA ASN A 267 -19.22 -21.75 -8.14
C ASN A 267 -20.30 -20.76 -8.62
N GLU A 268 -20.11 -19.48 -8.46
CA GLU A 268 -20.99 -18.44 -9.01
C GLU A 268 -20.29 -17.69 -10.14
N GLU A 269 -21.04 -17.30 -11.16
CA GLU A 269 -20.52 -16.53 -12.29
C GLU A 269 -20.17 -15.10 -11.84
N VAL A 270 -18.92 -14.68 -12.11
CA VAL A 270 -18.44 -13.31 -11.86
C VAL A 270 -18.61 -12.48 -13.13
N CYS A 271 -18.10 -12.99 -14.25
CA CYS A 271 -18.23 -12.34 -15.54
C CYS A 271 -18.03 -13.34 -16.69
N GLY A 272 -18.63 -13.03 -17.83
CA GLY A 272 -18.44 -13.74 -19.07
C GLY A 272 -17.15 -13.38 -19.79
N HIS A 273 -17.24 -13.26 -21.11
CA HIS A 273 -16.10 -13.01 -21.99
C HIS A 273 -15.27 -11.77 -21.60
N THR A 274 -14.03 -11.96 -21.14
CA THR A 274 -13.18 -10.85 -20.66
C THR A 274 -11.70 -11.06 -20.92
N SER A 275 -10.94 -9.97 -20.86
CA SER A 275 -9.48 -9.94 -20.98
C SER A 275 -8.79 -10.20 -19.65
N MET A 276 -7.76 -11.04 -19.68
CA MET A 276 -6.87 -11.33 -18.56
C MET A 276 -5.44 -10.95 -18.94
N TYR A 277 -4.75 -10.33 -18.00
CA TYR A 277 -3.36 -9.90 -18.17
C TYR A 277 -2.50 -10.52 -17.10
N PHE A 278 -1.54 -11.34 -17.53
CA PHE A 278 -0.53 -11.89 -16.64
C PHE A 278 0.73 -11.03 -16.72
N PHE A 279 1.17 -10.55 -15.58
CA PHE A 279 2.43 -9.85 -15.37
C PHE A 279 3.35 -10.70 -14.49
N PRO A 280 4.63 -10.34 -14.30
CA PRO A 280 5.54 -11.14 -13.47
C PRO A 280 5.08 -11.34 -12.02
N LEU A 281 4.24 -10.43 -11.48
CA LEU A 281 3.85 -10.42 -10.05
C LEU A 281 2.34 -10.62 -9.81
N ILE A 282 1.52 -10.29 -10.79
CA ILE A 282 0.06 -10.22 -10.62
C ILE A 282 -0.69 -10.74 -11.85
N LEU A 283 -1.89 -11.24 -11.59
CA LEU A 283 -2.93 -11.43 -12.60
C LEU A 283 -3.96 -10.31 -12.47
N VAL A 284 -4.31 -9.67 -13.57
CA VAL A 284 -5.39 -8.67 -13.66
C VAL A 284 -6.47 -9.19 -14.58
N ILE A 285 -7.71 -9.24 -14.10
CA ILE A 285 -8.89 -9.65 -14.86
C ILE A 285 -9.79 -8.42 -14.97
N MET A 286 -10.11 -8.00 -16.17
CA MET A 286 -11.02 -6.88 -16.41
C MET A 286 -12.47 -7.34 -16.25
N ILE A 287 -13.33 -6.52 -15.65
CA ILE A 287 -14.75 -6.83 -15.49
C ILE A 287 -15.52 -6.07 -16.57
N PRO A 288 -16.17 -6.75 -17.51
CA PRO A 288 -16.94 -6.10 -18.55
C PRO A 288 -18.12 -5.31 -17.98
N GLY A 289 -18.45 -4.17 -18.59
CA GLY A 289 -19.62 -3.37 -18.22
C GLY A 289 -19.48 -2.52 -16.95
N CYS A 290 -18.46 -2.75 -16.15
CA CYS A 290 -18.16 -1.91 -14.99
C CYS A 290 -16.95 -1.06 -15.35
N SER A 291 -17.14 0.23 -15.56
CA SER A 291 -16.10 1.14 -16.04
C SER A 291 -14.83 1.09 -15.18
N GLY A 292 -13.80 0.43 -15.69
CA GLY A 292 -12.49 0.32 -15.07
C GLY A 292 -12.37 -0.65 -13.91
N ASP A 293 -13.37 -1.48 -13.67
CA ASP A 293 -13.34 -2.48 -12.64
C ASP A 293 -12.45 -3.67 -13.03
N ASN A 294 -11.70 -4.15 -12.05
CA ASN A 294 -10.81 -5.29 -12.25
C ASN A 294 -10.69 -6.14 -10.98
N ILE A 295 -10.31 -7.40 -11.17
CA ILE A 295 -9.87 -8.29 -10.11
C ILE A 295 -8.36 -8.42 -10.25
N THR A 296 -7.62 -7.94 -9.27
CA THR A 296 -6.16 -8.10 -9.23
C THR A 296 -5.80 -9.16 -8.21
N ILE A 297 -5.02 -10.15 -8.64
CA ILE A 297 -4.59 -11.28 -7.82
C ILE A 297 -3.06 -11.32 -7.82
N PRO A 298 -2.41 -10.90 -6.73
CA PRO A 298 -0.99 -11.14 -6.52
C PRO A 298 -0.69 -12.64 -6.49
N TYR A 299 0.41 -13.06 -7.11
CA TYR A 299 0.74 -14.48 -7.17
C TYR A 299 1.02 -15.11 -5.81
N GLU A 300 1.51 -14.34 -4.84
CA GLU A 300 1.63 -14.75 -3.44
C GLU A 300 0.29 -15.11 -2.77
N HIS A 301 -0.82 -14.56 -3.26
CA HIS A 301 -2.16 -14.90 -2.78
C HIS A 301 -2.69 -16.23 -3.34
N ILE A 302 -2.02 -16.80 -4.35
CA ILE A 302 -2.43 -18.05 -4.99
C ILE A 302 -1.83 -19.23 -4.22
N ARG A 303 -2.70 -20.07 -3.65
CA ARG A 303 -2.32 -21.32 -2.98
C ARG A 303 -1.87 -22.39 -3.97
N SER A 304 -2.65 -22.60 -5.04
CA SER A 304 -2.33 -23.55 -6.08
C SER A 304 -2.95 -23.19 -7.42
N VAL A 305 -2.31 -23.60 -8.49
CA VAL A 305 -2.77 -23.42 -9.88
C VAL A 305 -3.00 -24.79 -10.48
N LYS A 306 -4.14 -24.99 -11.11
CA LYS A 306 -4.48 -26.23 -11.82
C LYS A 306 -5.00 -25.92 -13.20
N LEU A 307 -4.34 -26.41 -14.22
CA LEU A 307 -4.80 -26.36 -15.61
C LEU A 307 -5.44 -27.70 -15.96
N SER A 308 -6.78 -27.71 -16.08
CA SER A 308 -7.56 -28.90 -16.32
C SER A 308 -7.61 -29.26 -17.80
N LYS A 309 -7.76 -30.58 -18.15
CA LYS A 309 -8.01 -31.02 -19.51
C LYS A 309 -9.32 -30.49 -20.12
N GLU A 310 -10.24 -30.05 -19.27
CA GLU A 310 -11.49 -29.40 -19.64
C GLU A 310 -11.34 -27.93 -20.05
N ARG A 311 -10.09 -27.48 -20.29
CA ARG A 311 -9.76 -26.11 -20.64
C ARG A 311 -10.16 -25.10 -19.57
N LYS A 312 -10.02 -25.49 -18.30
CA LYS A 312 -10.25 -24.62 -17.15
C LYS A 312 -8.94 -24.36 -16.41
N LEU A 313 -8.68 -23.10 -16.08
CA LEU A 313 -7.62 -22.68 -15.19
C LEU A 313 -8.23 -22.44 -13.80
N GLY A 314 -7.90 -23.28 -12.84
CA GLY A 314 -8.31 -23.15 -11.46
C GLY A 314 -7.23 -22.51 -10.63
N LEU A 315 -7.55 -21.40 -9.96
CA LEU A 315 -6.67 -20.69 -9.02
C LEU A 315 -7.27 -20.82 -7.63
N ARG A 316 -6.62 -21.59 -6.76
CA ARG A 316 -7.00 -21.67 -5.37
C ARG A 316 -6.28 -20.58 -4.59
N LEU A 317 -7.00 -19.78 -3.80
CA LEU A 317 -6.50 -18.56 -3.17
C LEU A 317 -6.25 -18.75 -1.67
N HIS A 318 -5.16 -18.17 -1.15
CA HIS A 318 -4.93 -17.99 0.29
C HIS A 318 -5.62 -16.72 0.79
N VAL A 319 -5.59 -15.66 -0.03
CA VAL A 319 -6.20 -14.37 0.25
C VAL A 319 -7.22 -14.12 -0.84
N ILE A 320 -8.48 -14.00 -0.44
CA ILE A 320 -9.59 -13.73 -1.35
C ILE A 320 -9.62 -12.21 -1.59
N PRO A 321 -9.60 -11.76 -2.86
CA PRO A 321 -9.79 -10.34 -3.17
C PRO A 321 -11.11 -9.82 -2.57
N VAL A 322 -11.10 -8.62 -2.01
CA VAL A 322 -12.26 -8.00 -1.36
C VAL A 322 -13.51 -8.07 -2.24
N ARG A 323 -13.35 -7.83 -3.54
CA ARG A 323 -14.46 -7.92 -4.53
C ARG A 323 -15.10 -9.29 -4.64
N LEU A 324 -14.38 -10.35 -4.31
CA LEU A 324 -14.87 -11.73 -4.38
C LEU A 324 -15.26 -12.28 -3.01
N SER A 325 -15.13 -11.51 -1.94
CA SER A 325 -15.38 -11.96 -0.56
C SER A 325 -16.84 -12.40 -0.31
N HIS A 326 -17.79 -11.86 -1.07
CA HIS A 326 -19.20 -12.25 -1.01
C HIS A 326 -19.51 -13.57 -1.75
N LEU A 327 -18.64 -13.99 -2.69
CA LEU A 327 -18.82 -15.23 -3.48
C LEU A 327 -17.90 -16.35 -3.00
N MET A 328 -16.77 -16.00 -2.41
CA MET A 328 -15.71 -16.93 -2.02
C MET A 328 -15.55 -16.97 -0.50
N SER A 329 -15.25 -18.15 0.02
CA SER A 329 -14.85 -18.31 1.42
C SER A 329 -13.85 -19.46 1.56
N HIS A 330 -13.06 -19.43 2.62
CA HIS A 330 -12.15 -20.55 2.95
C HIS A 330 -12.91 -21.77 3.50
N ASP A 331 -14.13 -21.55 3.97
CA ASP A 331 -15.00 -22.60 4.46
C ASP A 331 -15.69 -23.32 3.33
N GLY A 332 -15.74 -24.65 3.40
CA GLY A 332 -16.44 -25.47 2.40
C GLY A 332 -15.78 -25.59 1.02
N GLY A 333 -14.50 -25.16 0.87
CA GLY A 333 -13.76 -25.29 -0.40
C GLY A 333 -14.16 -24.30 -1.49
N LYS A 334 -14.83 -23.21 -1.14
CA LYS A 334 -15.18 -22.10 -2.05
C LYS A 334 -14.05 -21.09 -2.23
N ASP A 335 -12.80 -21.50 -2.06
CA ASP A 335 -11.59 -20.68 -2.19
C ASP A 335 -10.96 -20.71 -3.61
N THR A 336 -11.72 -21.19 -4.60
CA THR A 336 -11.21 -21.41 -5.96
C THR A 336 -11.90 -20.50 -6.97
N LEU A 337 -11.08 -19.77 -7.71
CA LEU A 337 -11.47 -19.03 -8.92
C LEU A 337 -11.27 -19.94 -10.12
N MET A 338 -12.33 -20.20 -10.89
CA MET A 338 -12.32 -21.03 -12.08
C MET A 338 -12.45 -20.16 -13.33
N ILE A 339 -11.55 -20.34 -14.28
CA ILE A 339 -11.48 -19.57 -15.52
C ILE A 339 -11.61 -20.53 -16.69
N SER A 340 -12.70 -20.44 -17.44
CA SER A 340 -12.95 -21.22 -18.66
C SER A 340 -12.26 -20.57 -19.86
N LEU A 341 -11.59 -21.37 -20.68
CA LEU A 341 -10.69 -20.91 -21.74
C LEU A 341 -11.08 -21.50 -23.10
N THR A 342 -10.76 -20.80 -24.19
CA THR A 342 -10.76 -21.40 -25.54
C THR A 342 -9.60 -22.40 -25.67
N GLN A 343 -9.65 -23.27 -26.69
CA GLN A 343 -8.55 -24.21 -26.96
C GLN A 343 -7.23 -23.48 -27.27
N SER A 344 -7.30 -22.38 -28.01
CA SER A 344 -6.13 -21.57 -28.37
C SER A 344 -5.53 -20.90 -27.13
N THR A 345 -6.35 -20.26 -26.31
CA THR A 345 -5.93 -19.63 -25.04
C THR A 345 -5.33 -20.65 -24.07
N PHE A 346 -5.96 -21.83 -23.94
CA PHE A 346 -5.44 -22.91 -23.10
C PHE A 346 -4.03 -23.35 -23.54
N SER A 347 -3.83 -23.56 -24.85
CA SER A 347 -2.52 -23.92 -25.38
C SER A 347 -1.49 -22.82 -25.18
N ALA A 348 -1.88 -21.57 -25.41
CA ALA A 348 -1.04 -20.40 -25.23
C ALA A 348 -0.61 -20.20 -23.75
N ILE A 349 -1.53 -20.32 -22.80
CA ILE A 349 -1.20 -20.24 -21.36
C ILE A 349 -0.24 -21.36 -20.97
N ARG A 350 -0.45 -22.57 -21.48
CA ARG A 350 0.42 -23.72 -21.19
C ARG A 350 1.86 -23.52 -21.69
N SER A 351 2.06 -22.84 -22.81
CA SER A 351 3.38 -22.57 -23.41
C SER A 351 4.01 -21.25 -22.97
N SER A 352 3.32 -20.42 -22.16
CA SER A 352 3.69 -19.03 -21.92
C SER A 352 4.67 -18.80 -20.77
N GLY A 353 4.95 -19.80 -19.93
CA GLY A 353 5.77 -19.60 -18.73
C GLY A 353 5.04 -18.94 -17.54
N VAL A 354 3.72 -18.71 -17.62
CA VAL A 354 2.91 -18.15 -16.51
C VAL A 354 3.06 -18.97 -15.22
N HIS A 355 3.16 -20.28 -15.34
CA HIS A 355 3.36 -21.17 -14.19
C HIS A 355 4.67 -20.90 -13.47
N GLU A 356 5.73 -20.58 -14.24
CA GLU A 356 7.06 -20.26 -13.69
C GLU A 356 7.01 -18.93 -12.93
N TRP A 357 6.33 -17.90 -13.46
CA TRP A 357 6.15 -16.62 -12.76
C TRP A 357 5.43 -16.80 -11.42
N ILE A 358 4.32 -17.56 -11.42
CA ILE A 358 3.56 -17.83 -10.19
C ILE A 358 4.42 -18.61 -9.19
N ALA A 359 5.13 -19.64 -9.65
CA ALA A 359 5.98 -20.46 -8.80
C ALA A 359 7.18 -19.68 -8.24
N ASP A 360 7.81 -18.84 -9.05
CA ASP A 360 8.95 -18.02 -8.64
C ASP A 360 8.54 -16.99 -7.59
N ARG A 361 7.43 -16.28 -7.80
CA ARG A 361 6.92 -15.31 -6.82
C ARG A 361 6.57 -15.97 -5.49
N LYS A 362 5.91 -17.12 -5.51
CA LYS A 362 5.60 -17.89 -4.30
C LYS A 362 6.84 -18.33 -3.52
N ARG A 363 7.95 -18.56 -4.19
CA ARG A 363 9.24 -18.89 -3.53
C ARG A 363 9.89 -17.67 -2.87
N ARG A 364 9.70 -16.48 -3.44
CA ARG A 364 10.32 -15.25 -2.95
C ARG A 364 9.61 -14.63 -1.75
N VAL A 365 8.31 -14.91 -1.57
CA VAL A 365 7.52 -14.33 -0.48
C VAL A 365 7.41 -15.31 0.68
N PRO A 366 7.95 -15.02 1.88
CA PRO A 366 7.84 -15.87 3.04
C PRO A 366 6.38 -16.09 3.46
N ILE A 367 6.02 -17.31 3.83
CA ILE A 367 4.66 -17.68 4.28
C ILE A 367 4.24 -16.84 5.51
N SER A 368 5.19 -16.42 6.35
CA SER A 368 4.95 -15.55 7.50
C SER A 368 4.37 -14.19 7.10
N LEU A 369 4.86 -13.59 6.01
CA LEU A 369 4.32 -12.33 5.47
C LEU A 369 2.90 -12.48 4.95
N ILE A 370 2.61 -13.60 4.27
CA ILE A 370 1.25 -13.92 3.79
C ILE A 370 0.30 -14.10 4.99
N ARG A 371 0.75 -14.75 6.05
CA ARG A 371 -0.04 -14.95 7.27
C ARG A 371 -0.33 -13.62 7.97
N GLN A 372 0.64 -12.72 8.08
CA GLN A 372 0.44 -11.37 8.63
C GLN A 372 -0.54 -10.54 7.78
N GLN A 373 -0.49 -10.65 6.45
CA GLN A 373 -1.45 -9.98 5.57
C GLN A 373 -2.87 -10.55 5.73
N ILE A 374 -3.02 -11.86 5.89
CA ILE A 374 -4.30 -12.52 6.14
C ILE A 374 -4.87 -12.06 7.50
N GLU A 375 -4.04 -12.00 8.54
CA GLU A 375 -4.43 -11.54 9.87
C GLU A 375 -4.84 -10.06 9.87
N ALA A 376 -4.08 -9.21 9.17
CA ALA A 376 -4.41 -7.79 9.01
C ALA A 376 -5.74 -7.59 8.25
N LEU A 377 -5.97 -8.33 7.15
CA LEU A 377 -7.21 -8.28 6.38
C LEU A 377 -8.40 -8.86 7.16
N SER A 378 -8.19 -9.91 7.97
CA SER A 378 -9.25 -10.48 8.80
C SER A 378 -9.68 -9.53 9.91
N LEU A 379 -8.74 -8.74 10.47
CA LEU A 379 -9.03 -7.69 11.46
C LEU A 379 -9.80 -6.52 10.82
N VAL A 380 -9.45 -6.11 9.61
CA VAL A 380 -10.17 -5.07 8.86
C VAL A 380 -11.58 -5.54 8.51
N ASN A 381 -11.75 -6.78 8.04
CA ASN A 381 -13.05 -7.34 7.72
C ASN A 381 -13.92 -7.56 8.96
N ALA A 382 -13.33 -7.95 10.10
CA ALA A 382 -14.05 -8.06 11.37
C ALA A 382 -14.50 -6.68 11.89
N ALA A 383 -13.70 -5.63 11.70
CA ALA A 383 -14.07 -4.27 12.05
C ALA A 383 -15.18 -3.73 11.12
N ALA A 384 -15.13 -4.01 9.82
CA ALA A 384 -16.16 -3.66 8.86
C ALA A 384 -17.48 -4.40 9.13
N ALA A 385 -17.45 -5.70 9.40
CA ALA A 385 -18.61 -6.49 9.75
C ALA A 385 -19.23 -6.07 11.10
N ALA A 386 -18.43 -5.63 12.07
CA ALA A 386 -18.91 -5.05 13.32
C ALA A 386 -19.63 -3.70 13.08
N ALA A 387 -19.11 -2.86 12.17
CA ALA A 387 -19.73 -1.59 11.77
C ALA A 387 -21.06 -1.82 11.03
N GLU A 388 -21.13 -2.79 10.10
CA GLU A 388 -22.36 -3.15 9.40
C GLU A 388 -23.43 -3.74 10.32
N SER A 389 -23.07 -4.51 11.36
CA SER A 389 -24.01 -5.05 12.34
C SER A 389 -24.64 -3.97 13.23
N PHE A 390 -23.98 -2.83 13.43
CA PHE A 390 -24.52 -1.65 14.10
C PHE A 390 -25.48 -0.86 13.20
N ASN A 391 -25.19 -0.73 11.91
CA ASN A 391 -26.04 0.01 10.96
C ASN A 391 -27.28 -0.78 10.51
N SER A 392 -27.30 -2.11 10.60
CA SER A 392 -28.43 -2.95 10.23
C SER A 392 -29.63 -2.88 11.20
N ARG A 393 -29.53 -2.14 12.31
CA ARG A 393 -30.66 -1.91 13.23
C ARG A 393 -31.46 -0.64 12.94
N HIS A 394 -31.05 0.20 11.99
CA HIS A 394 -31.76 1.42 11.61
C HIS A 394 -31.66 1.70 10.11
N SER A 395 -32.32 0.94 9.29
CA SER A 395 -33.03 1.46 8.12
C SER A 395 -33.60 0.34 7.23
N THR A 396 -34.83 -0.01 7.49
CA THR A 396 -35.77 -0.36 6.41
C THR A 396 -36.24 0.96 5.84
N ILE A 397 -35.87 1.29 4.61
CA ILE A 397 -36.70 1.99 3.62
C ILE A 397 -35.89 2.03 2.29
N HIS A 398 -36.57 1.57 1.22
CA HIS A 398 -36.37 1.74 -0.21
C HIS A 398 -35.54 2.98 -0.65
N ASP A 399 -34.65 2.90 -1.67
CA ASP A 399 -35.12 3.01 -3.04
C ASP A 399 -34.00 2.95 -4.09
N THR A 400 -34.35 2.44 -5.22
CA THR A 400 -33.65 2.49 -6.50
C THR A 400 -33.49 3.94 -6.97
N GLY A 401 -32.27 4.34 -7.36
CA GLY A 401 -32.02 5.66 -7.92
C GLY A 401 -30.76 5.76 -8.76
N SER A 402 -30.93 5.65 -10.06
CA SER A 402 -30.04 6.04 -11.14
C SER A 402 -29.28 7.36 -10.91
N ILE A 403 -28.01 7.37 -11.33
CA ILE A 403 -27.12 8.53 -11.41
C ILE A 403 -27.67 9.51 -12.46
N PRO A 404 -27.78 10.80 -12.17
CA PRO A 404 -27.95 11.82 -13.19
C PRO A 404 -26.68 12.62 -13.45
N ASP A 405 -26.50 12.89 -14.75
CA ASP A 405 -25.55 13.80 -15.36
C ASP A 405 -25.50 15.20 -14.73
N GLU A 406 -24.28 15.75 -14.70
CA GLU A 406 -24.05 17.17 -14.51
C GLU A 406 -24.55 17.96 -15.73
N ASN A 407 -25.66 18.66 -15.57
CA ASN A 407 -25.94 19.86 -16.34
C ASN A 407 -26.51 20.95 -15.46
N VAL A 408 -25.81 22.07 -15.54
CA VAL A 408 -26.09 23.43 -15.11
C VAL A 408 -27.57 23.76 -15.02
N HIS A 409 -28.05 24.23 -13.85
CA HIS A 409 -28.80 25.50 -13.75
C HIS A 409 -28.97 25.93 -12.28
N SER A 410 -28.61 27.18 -12.05
CA SER A 410 -28.93 27.98 -10.87
C SER A 410 -30.43 27.97 -10.58
N ILE A 411 -30.84 27.92 -9.31
CA ILE A 411 -31.98 28.66 -8.75
C ILE A 411 -32.05 28.49 -7.23
N SER A 412 -31.91 29.62 -6.57
CA SER A 412 -32.61 30.15 -5.34
C SER A 412 -32.99 29.23 -4.16
N VAL A 413 -32.50 29.70 -3.03
CA VAL A 413 -32.92 29.46 -1.64
C VAL A 413 -34.44 29.74 -1.45
N PRO A 414 -35.10 29.00 -0.58
CA PRO A 414 -35.87 29.69 0.47
C PRO A 414 -35.62 29.21 1.88
N ASN A 415 -35.70 30.20 2.73
CA ASN A 415 -35.66 30.28 4.16
C ASN A 415 -36.55 29.31 4.97
N ALA A 416 -36.03 29.03 6.15
CA ALA A 416 -36.71 29.04 7.45
C ALA A 416 -37.69 27.92 7.81
N CYS A 417 -37.29 27.17 8.83
CA CYS A 417 -38.25 26.75 9.85
C CYS A 417 -37.62 26.74 11.26
N HIS A 418 -38.30 27.45 12.13
CA HIS A 418 -38.16 27.54 13.58
C HIS A 418 -37.94 26.22 14.28
N VAL A 419 -37.03 26.20 15.22
CA VAL A 419 -37.05 25.23 16.34
C VAL A 419 -37.05 25.96 17.67
N SER A 420 -38.06 25.63 18.40
CA SER A 420 -38.46 26.06 19.74
C SER A 420 -37.41 25.69 20.79
N GLU A 421 -36.97 26.68 21.55
CA GLU A 421 -36.24 26.50 22.80
C GLU A 421 -37.15 25.88 23.86
N LYS A 422 -36.69 24.81 24.50
CA LYS A 422 -37.14 24.42 25.85
C LYS A 422 -35.95 24.32 26.78
N GLY A 423 -35.87 25.30 27.67
CA GLY A 423 -34.85 25.40 28.68
C GLY A 423 -35.02 24.36 29.81
N PHE A 424 -33.89 23.96 30.37
CA PHE A 424 -33.78 23.36 31.68
C PHE A 424 -32.81 24.15 32.57
N PRO A 425 -33.06 24.25 33.88
CA PRO A 425 -32.45 25.27 34.72
C PRO A 425 -31.10 24.86 35.29
N ASN A 426 -30.16 25.77 35.16
CA ASN A 426 -28.89 25.77 35.87
C ASN A 426 -29.09 25.96 37.37
N ARG A 427 -28.58 25.04 38.17
CA ARG A 427 -28.41 25.21 39.62
C ARG A 427 -26.91 25.20 39.94
N ILE A 428 -26.36 26.41 39.95
CA ILE A 428 -24.99 26.67 40.41
C ILE A 428 -25.05 26.82 41.93
N VAL A 429 -24.38 25.93 42.66
CA VAL A 429 -24.06 26.12 44.07
C VAL A 429 -22.67 26.73 44.17
N LYS A 430 -22.61 28.03 44.43
CA LYS A 430 -21.40 28.72 44.83
C LYS A 430 -21.11 28.48 46.30
N MET A 431 -20.03 27.77 46.64
CA MET A 431 -19.41 27.85 47.95
C MET A 431 -18.48 29.05 47.99
N GLN A 432 -18.84 30.07 48.74
CA GLN A 432 -17.98 31.18 49.11
C GLN A 432 -17.13 30.82 50.32
N ARG A 433 -15.85 30.86 50.15
CA ARG A 433 -14.82 30.90 51.20
C ARG A 433 -14.78 32.31 51.77
N LYS A 434 -14.98 32.45 53.09
CA LYS A 434 -14.83 33.71 53.82
C LYS A 434 -13.61 33.57 54.72
N GLU A 435 -12.55 34.22 54.39
CA GLU A 435 -11.43 34.58 55.28
C GLU A 435 -11.81 35.87 55.98
N THR A 436 -11.65 35.91 57.31
CA THR A 436 -11.59 37.17 58.05
C THR A 436 -10.54 37.07 59.15
N HIS A 437 -9.47 37.81 58.93
CA HIS A 437 -8.56 38.27 59.95
C HIS A 437 -9.24 39.36 60.80
N SER A 438 -9.00 39.36 62.09
CA SER A 438 -8.62 40.55 62.86
C SER A 438 -8.44 40.23 64.34
N GLU A 439 -7.29 40.56 64.84
CA GLU A 439 -6.91 40.79 66.25
C GLU A 439 -7.26 42.22 66.65
N PRO A 440 -6.86 42.66 67.88
CA PRO A 440 -7.52 42.50 69.21
C PRO A 440 -7.79 43.87 69.89
N SER A 441 -8.54 43.87 70.96
CA SER A 441 -8.35 44.90 72.01
C SER A 441 -9.13 44.54 73.28
N SER A 442 -8.41 44.49 74.42
CA SER A 442 -8.88 44.64 75.80
C SER A 442 -9.20 46.12 76.10
N PRO A 443 -9.74 46.57 77.27
CA PRO A 443 -9.87 45.89 78.60
C PRO A 443 -11.09 46.24 79.44
N ASN A 444 -11.10 45.61 80.62
CA ASN A 444 -11.66 46.07 81.93
C ASN A 444 -13.12 45.80 82.36
N GLY A 445 -13.24 45.06 83.46
CA GLY A 445 -14.01 45.54 84.54
C GLY A 445 -14.93 44.55 85.31
N LYS A 446 -14.43 44.08 86.46
CA LYS A 446 -15.16 43.77 87.69
C LYS A 446 -15.84 42.37 87.84
N GLN A 447 -15.25 41.63 88.75
CA GLN A 447 -15.86 40.57 89.57
C GLN A 447 -17.17 40.99 90.30
N PRO A 448 -18.04 40.04 90.71
CA PRO A 448 -17.71 39.06 91.73
C PRO A 448 -18.27 37.65 91.51
N ALA A 449 -17.73 36.72 92.30
CA ALA A 449 -18.06 35.31 92.38
C ALA A 449 -19.48 35.02 92.84
N PRO A 450 -20.00 33.78 92.57
CA PRO A 450 -19.91 32.70 93.58
C PRO A 450 -19.62 31.28 93.04
N GLU A 451 -18.97 30.61 93.91
CA GLU A 451 -18.38 29.30 94.03
C GLU A 451 -19.25 28.06 93.76
N LYS A 452 -19.96 27.87 92.73
CA LYS A 452 -20.57 26.55 92.40
C LYS A 452 -20.40 26.07 90.98
N GLU A 453 -19.98 26.89 90.01
CA GLU A 453 -19.78 26.50 88.62
C GLU A 453 -18.37 25.94 88.35
N GLU A 454 -17.35 26.25 89.14
CA GLU A 454 -15.95 25.80 88.87
C GLU A 454 -15.75 24.29 89.01
N VAL A 455 -16.56 23.55 89.79
CA VAL A 455 -16.41 22.08 89.99
C VAL A 455 -17.04 21.29 88.83
N GLU A 456 -18.05 21.83 88.15
CA GLU A 456 -18.70 21.18 87.00
C GLU A 456 -17.93 21.42 85.72
N VAL A 457 -17.40 22.64 85.53
CA VAL A 457 -16.51 23.01 84.41
C VAL A 457 -15.18 22.22 84.45
N ALA A 458 -14.62 22.01 85.66
CA ALA A 458 -13.42 21.19 85.85
C ALA A 458 -13.62 19.70 85.50
N LYS A 459 -14.87 19.16 85.75
CA LYS A 459 -15.19 17.80 85.32
C LYS A 459 -15.46 17.65 83.84
N GLU A 460 -16.09 18.64 83.22
CA GLU A 460 -16.24 18.69 81.75
C GLU A 460 -14.90 18.85 81.01
N ASP A 461 -14.02 19.70 81.50
CA ASP A 461 -12.65 19.85 80.94
C ASP A 461 -11.85 18.57 81.12
N TYR A 462 -11.98 17.87 82.21
CA TYR A 462 -11.32 16.56 82.39
C TYR A 462 -11.87 15.49 81.43
N ALA A 463 -13.19 15.42 81.27
CA ALA A 463 -13.83 14.51 80.34
C ALA A 463 -13.45 14.84 78.87
N LEU A 464 -13.43 16.11 78.49
CA LEU A 464 -13.00 16.55 77.20
C LEU A 464 -11.52 16.21 76.92
N ARG A 465 -10.64 16.36 77.92
CA ARG A 465 -9.21 15.94 77.81
C ARG A 465 -9.09 14.43 77.60
N GLN A 466 -9.84 13.60 78.35
CA GLN A 466 -9.86 12.16 78.19
C GLN A 466 -10.35 11.73 76.77
N ILE A 467 -11.43 12.37 76.28
CA ILE A 467 -11.94 12.14 74.93
C ILE A 467 -10.91 12.55 73.92
N HIS A 468 -10.22 13.69 74.06
CA HIS A 468 -9.17 14.16 73.17
C HIS A 468 -7.95 13.23 73.17
N GLU A 469 -7.51 12.74 74.33
CA GLU A 469 -6.41 11.76 74.43
C GLU A 469 -6.78 10.43 73.81
N ALA A 470 -8.01 9.92 74.05
CA ALA A 470 -8.50 8.69 73.43
C ALA A 470 -8.64 8.82 71.90
N ALA A 471 -9.13 9.96 71.42
CA ALA A 471 -9.23 10.26 70.00
C ALA A 471 -7.82 10.37 69.34
N SER A 472 -6.89 11.05 69.98
CA SER A 472 -5.51 11.19 69.52
C SER A 472 -4.80 9.85 69.46
N TYR A 473 -4.98 9.00 70.47
CA TYR A 473 -4.45 7.64 70.47
C TYR A 473 -5.03 6.80 69.32
N LYS A 474 -6.34 6.87 69.10
CA LYS A 474 -7.02 6.14 68.03
C LYS A 474 -6.53 6.61 66.64
N VAL A 475 -6.38 7.93 66.46
CA VAL A 475 -5.83 8.51 65.20
C VAL A 475 -4.38 8.08 65.00
N ALA A 476 -3.54 8.09 66.04
CA ALA A 476 -2.15 7.65 65.95
C ALA A 476 -2.06 6.15 65.57
N ARG A 477 -2.91 5.31 66.16
CA ARG A 477 -2.98 3.87 65.82
C ARG A 477 -3.46 3.64 64.38
N MET A 478 -4.55 4.31 63.97
CA MET A 478 -4.99 4.23 62.56
C MET A 478 -3.92 4.69 61.56
N ARG A 479 -3.15 5.73 61.91
CA ARG A 479 -2.04 6.18 61.07
C ARG A 479 -0.94 5.13 60.98
N GLN A 480 -0.62 4.46 62.08
CA GLN A 480 0.38 3.39 62.11
C GLN A 480 -0.08 2.16 61.32
N ASP A 481 -1.36 1.76 61.45
CA ASP A 481 -1.95 0.65 60.69
C ASP A 481 -1.94 0.97 59.19
N CYS A 482 -2.37 2.19 58.77
CA CYS A 482 -2.31 2.63 57.38
C CYS A 482 -0.87 2.71 56.82
N GLN A 483 0.13 3.10 57.64
CA GLN A 483 1.52 3.10 57.23
C GLN A 483 2.02 1.65 57.01
N GLY A 484 1.62 0.72 57.88
CA GLY A 484 1.95 -0.72 57.70
C GLY A 484 1.35 -1.30 56.42
N ASP A 485 0.08 -1.04 56.17
CA ASP A 485 -0.61 -1.50 54.96
C ASP A 485 0.03 -0.90 53.68
N LEU A 486 0.39 0.38 53.72
CA LEU A 486 1.06 1.06 52.61
C LEU A 486 2.46 0.44 52.34
N GLN A 487 3.20 0.15 53.40
CA GLN A 487 4.52 -0.51 53.25
C GLN A 487 4.40 -1.90 52.65
N CYS A 488 3.44 -2.71 53.14
CA CYS A 488 3.17 -4.03 52.56
C CYS A 488 2.77 -3.95 51.07
N ALA A 489 1.98 -2.94 50.68
CA ALA A 489 1.62 -2.72 49.27
C ALA A 489 2.83 -2.32 48.40
N VAL A 490 3.71 -1.48 48.93
CA VAL A 490 4.96 -1.07 48.25
C VAL A 490 5.89 -2.27 48.08
N ASP A 491 6.07 -3.07 49.12
CA ASP A 491 6.92 -4.26 49.09
C ASP A 491 6.40 -5.28 48.08
N PHE A 492 5.09 -5.51 48.04
CA PHE A 492 4.44 -6.36 47.02
C PHE A 492 4.66 -5.85 45.60
N MET A 493 4.45 -4.53 45.36
CA MET A 493 4.67 -3.94 44.05
C MET A 493 6.15 -4.04 43.61
N GLN A 494 7.10 -3.88 44.54
CA GLN A 494 8.51 -4.06 44.23
C GLN A 494 8.82 -5.51 43.83
N GLU A 495 8.29 -6.49 44.54
CA GLU A 495 8.49 -7.90 44.21
C GLU A 495 7.91 -8.26 42.84
N GLU A 496 6.70 -7.77 42.50
CA GLU A 496 6.10 -7.99 41.18
C GLU A 496 6.87 -7.27 40.05
N LEU A 497 7.37 -6.06 40.31
CA LEU A 497 8.22 -5.35 39.36
C LEU A 497 9.53 -6.09 39.07
N GLU A 498 10.18 -6.63 40.12
CA GLU A 498 11.38 -7.44 39.95
C GLU A 498 11.10 -8.73 39.16
N LYS A 499 9.97 -9.40 39.40
CA LYS A 499 9.56 -10.58 38.62
C LYS A 499 9.39 -10.22 37.14
N MET A 500 8.70 -9.11 36.84
CA MET A 500 8.54 -8.65 35.45
C MET A 500 9.87 -8.27 34.79
N LEU A 501 10.77 -7.62 35.51
CA LEU A 501 12.10 -7.27 34.98
C LEU A 501 12.94 -8.53 34.67
N ARG A 502 12.86 -9.57 35.52
CA ARG A 502 13.54 -10.85 35.27
C ARG A 502 12.95 -11.59 34.06
N LEU A 503 11.62 -11.57 33.89
CA LEU A 503 10.94 -12.14 32.73
C LEU A 503 11.36 -11.43 31.45
N ASN A 504 11.29 -10.12 31.41
CA ASN A 504 11.69 -9.31 30.26
C ASN A 504 13.17 -9.50 29.89
N ALA A 505 14.05 -9.62 30.89
CA ALA A 505 15.46 -9.90 30.64
C ALA A 505 15.65 -11.26 29.96
N ARG A 506 14.95 -12.30 30.43
CA ARG A 506 15.00 -13.64 29.85
C ARG A 506 14.45 -13.67 28.42
N GLU A 507 13.29 -13.06 28.17
CA GLU A 507 12.69 -12.98 26.83
C GLU A 507 13.61 -12.23 25.86
N ARG A 508 14.26 -11.15 26.30
CA ARG A 508 15.25 -10.44 25.51
C ARG A 508 16.44 -11.31 25.15
N ASP A 509 16.98 -12.06 26.10
CA ASP A 509 18.14 -12.93 25.89
C ASP A 509 17.79 -14.09 24.95
N GLU A 510 16.59 -14.67 25.05
CA GLU A 510 16.06 -15.69 24.14
C GLU A 510 15.87 -15.11 22.72
N PHE A 511 15.34 -13.90 22.59
CA PHE A 511 15.19 -13.20 21.30
C PHE A 511 16.55 -12.88 20.66
N GLU A 512 17.52 -12.37 21.45
CA GLU A 512 18.87 -12.11 20.94
C GLU A 512 19.58 -13.39 20.46
N ALA A 513 19.37 -14.50 21.14
CA ALA A 513 19.92 -15.79 20.74
C ALA A 513 19.31 -16.26 19.40
N SER A 514 17.99 -16.16 19.25
CA SER A 514 17.28 -16.49 17.99
C SER A 514 17.75 -15.61 16.83
N VAL A 515 17.87 -14.31 17.03
CA VAL A 515 18.36 -13.38 15.98
C VAL A 515 19.81 -13.70 15.57
N ARG A 516 20.68 -14.11 16.51
CA ARG A 516 22.05 -14.53 16.17
C ARG A 516 22.08 -15.82 15.36
N GLU A 517 21.20 -16.77 15.67
CA GLU A 517 21.05 -18.02 14.91
C GLU A 517 20.58 -17.73 13.48
N ASP A 518 19.54 -16.91 13.31
CA ASP A 518 19.03 -16.50 12.01
C ASP A 518 20.10 -15.76 11.17
N LEU A 519 20.84 -14.84 11.78
CA LEU A 519 21.94 -14.14 11.12
C LEU A 519 23.06 -15.10 10.67
N THR A 520 23.32 -16.13 11.45
CA THR A 520 24.32 -17.15 11.09
C THR A 520 23.84 -17.97 9.91
N ALA A 521 22.57 -18.38 9.90
CA ALA A 521 21.96 -19.09 8.79
C ALA A 521 21.96 -18.26 7.49
N VAL A 522 21.62 -16.96 7.57
CA VAL A 522 21.68 -16.05 6.43
C VAL A 522 23.09 -15.90 5.88
N ARG A 523 24.11 -15.77 6.73
CA ARG A 523 25.53 -15.70 6.30
C ARG A 523 26.00 -16.99 5.62
N GLN A 524 25.56 -18.15 6.12
CA GLN A 524 25.87 -19.44 5.48
C GLN A 524 25.20 -19.56 4.11
N ALA A 525 23.93 -19.17 4.00
CA ALA A 525 23.21 -19.15 2.73
C ALA A 525 23.87 -18.19 1.72
N GLU A 526 24.30 -17.01 2.15
CA GLU A 526 25.02 -16.04 1.31
C GLU A 526 26.37 -16.62 0.81
N ALA A 527 27.12 -17.28 1.69
CA ALA A 527 28.38 -17.92 1.30
C ALA A 527 28.17 -19.04 0.28
N GLN A 528 27.15 -19.88 0.47
CA GLN A 528 26.78 -20.92 -0.49
C GLN A 528 26.36 -20.35 -1.84
N LEU A 529 25.60 -19.25 -1.83
CA LEU A 529 25.14 -18.57 -3.06
C LEU A 529 26.32 -17.97 -3.81
N LYS A 530 27.28 -17.36 -3.12
CA LYS A 530 28.51 -16.85 -3.71
C LYS A 530 29.38 -17.96 -4.33
N ALA A 531 29.50 -19.11 -3.67
CA ALA A 531 30.23 -20.26 -4.19
C ALA A 531 29.57 -20.79 -5.48
N ARG A 532 28.24 -21.00 -5.47
CA ARG A 532 27.50 -21.45 -6.66
C ARG A 532 27.60 -20.45 -7.83
N ALA A 533 27.57 -19.15 -7.54
CA ALA A 533 27.74 -18.13 -8.57
C ALA A 533 29.17 -18.18 -9.18
N ALA A 534 30.19 -18.41 -8.38
CA ALA A 534 31.57 -18.55 -8.86
C ALA A 534 31.72 -19.80 -9.74
N ASP A 535 31.15 -20.94 -9.35
CA ASP A 535 31.16 -22.17 -10.14
C ASP A 535 30.44 -21.97 -11.49
N CYS A 536 29.32 -21.27 -11.48
CA CYS A 536 28.55 -20.97 -12.69
C CYS A 536 29.36 -20.07 -13.65
N VAL A 537 30.04 -19.04 -13.14
CA VAL A 537 30.93 -18.18 -13.94
C VAL A 537 32.11 -18.97 -14.52
N GLN A 538 32.68 -19.88 -13.76
CA GLN A 538 33.77 -20.72 -14.24
C GLN A 538 33.31 -21.65 -15.36
N SER A 539 32.15 -22.30 -15.23
CA SER A 539 31.56 -23.15 -16.28
C SER A 539 31.29 -22.36 -17.56
N LEU A 540 30.70 -21.16 -17.43
CA LEU A 540 30.45 -20.28 -18.58
C LEU A 540 31.74 -19.85 -19.32
N ASN A 541 32.79 -19.54 -18.58
CA ASN A 541 34.08 -19.19 -19.19
C ASN A 541 34.69 -20.38 -19.92
N GLN A 542 34.53 -21.61 -19.41
CA GLN A 542 34.99 -22.80 -20.09
C GLN A 542 34.22 -23.04 -21.40
N GLU A 543 32.90 -22.94 -21.38
CA GLU A 543 32.05 -23.08 -22.57
C GLU A 543 32.36 -21.97 -23.61
N LEU A 544 32.63 -20.75 -23.18
CA LEU A 544 33.04 -19.66 -24.06
C LEU A 544 34.35 -19.98 -24.77
N THR A 545 35.32 -20.58 -24.06
CA THR A 545 36.60 -20.99 -24.60
C THR A 545 36.45 -22.10 -25.67
N GLU A 546 35.56 -23.06 -25.41
CA GLU A 546 35.23 -24.13 -26.36
C GLU A 546 34.54 -23.59 -27.61
N ILE A 547 33.59 -22.65 -27.46
CA ILE A 547 32.95 -21.98 -28.59
C ILE A 547 33.97 -21.20 -29.45
N GLN A 548 34.91 -20.51 -28.78
CA GLN A 548 35.98 -19.80 -29.49
C GLN A 548 36.89 -20.76 -30.27
N ALA A 549 37.27 -21.90 -29.68
CA ALA A 549 38.07 -22.92 -30.35
C ALA A 549 37.33 -23.52 -31.57
N LEU A 550 36.05 -23.83 -31.44
CA LEU A 550 35.19 -24.29 -32.54
C LEU A 550 35.06 -23.24 -33.65
N SER A 551 34.94 -21.96 -33.29
CA SER A 551 34.89 -20.85 -34.27
C SER A 551 36.17 -20.74 -35.09
N GLU A 552 37.35 -20.90 -34.44
CA GLU A 552 38.64 -20.87 -35.18
C GLU A 552 38.82 -22.10 -36.06
N LEU A 553 38.38 -23.28 -35.62
CA LEU A 553 38.35 -24.49 -36.45
C LEU A 553 37.46 -24.29 -37.70
N LEU A 554 36.26 -23.73 -37.51
CA LEU A 554 35.32 -23.46 -38.60
C LEU A 554 35.90 -22.45 -39.60
N LYS A 555 36.56 -21.38 -39.14
CA LYS A 555 37.27 -20.42 -39.97
C LYS A 555 38.38 -21.09 -40.79
N GLY A 556 39.13 -21.99 -40.17
CA GLY A 556 40.19 -22.77 -40.84
C GLY A 556 39.63 -23.67 -41.95
N GLU A 557 38.54 -24.38 -41.71
CA GLU A 557 37.89 -25.24 -42.72
C GLU A 557 37.27 -24.44 -43.87
N VAL A 558 36.65 -23.30 -43.56
CA VAL A 558 36.13 -22.37 -44.60
C VAL A 558 37.26 -21.81 -45.43
N GLY A 559 38.41 -21.48 -44.81
CA GLY A 559 39.64 -21.07 -45.51
C GLY A 559 40.14 -22.15 -46.50
N LYS A 560 40.23 -23.41 -46.04
CA LYS A 560 40.63 -24.56 -46.88
C LYS A 560 39.67 -24.82 -48.04
N LEU A 561 38.35 -24.71 -47.81
CA LEU A 561 37.32 -24.82 -48.82
C LEU A 561 37.44 -23.70 -49.86
N ARG A 562 37.72 -22.47 -49.43
CA ARG A 562 37.96 -21.33 -50.32
C ARG A 562 39.21 -21.54 -51.21
N GLU A 563 40.32 -22.02 -50.63
CA GLU A 563 41.53 -22.34 -51.40
C GLU A 563 41.27 -23.47 -52.39
N LYS A 564 40.57 -24.55 -52.00
CA LYS A 564 40.18 -25.64 -52.92
C LYS A 564 39.29 -25.15 -54.04
N LEU A 565 38.38 -24.24 -53.81
CA LEU A 565 37.47 -23.65 -54.78
C LEU A 565 38.23 -22.75 -55.74
N LEU A 566 39.14 -21.90 -55.22
CA LEU A 566 40.01 -21.07 -56.03
C LEU A 566 40.97 -21.91 -56.92
N ALA A 567 41.53 -22.99 -56.36
CA ALA A 567 42.41 -23.91 -57.16
C ALA A 567 41.60 -24.73 -58.20
N ALA A 568 40.32 -25.03 -57.97
CA ALA A 568 39.41 -25.65 -58.92
C ALA A 568 39.03 -24.68 -60.06
N LEU A 569 38.77 -23.40 -59.72
CA LEU A 569 38.51 -22.34 -60.69
C LEU A 569 39.72 -22.06 -61.58
N GLN A 570 40.93 -22.00 -60.98
CA GLN A 570 42.18 -21.85 -61.79
C GLN A 570 42.45 -23.02 -62.71
N ARG A 571 42.01 -24.23 -62.39
CA ARG A 571 42.18 -25.38 -63.30
C ARG A 571 41.14 -25.43 -64.40
N SER A 572 40.09 -24.65 -64.33
CA SER A 572 39.03 -24.58 -65.36
C SER A 572 39.20 -23.42 -66.33
N GLU A 573 40.43 -22.92 -66.52
CA GLU A 573 40.81 -21.75 -67.35
C GLU A 573 40.43 -21.82 -68.83
N SER A 574 39.63 -22.76 -69.28
CA SER A 574 39.23 -22.88 -70.68
C SER A 574 37.72 -22.74 -70.96
N VAL A 575 36.94 -22.30 -70.04
CA VAL A 575 35.48 -22.13 -70.28
C VAL A 575 34.99 -20.77 -69.79
N GLU A 576 34.78 -19.91 -70.81
CA GLU A 576 34.00 -18.65 -70.76
C GLU A 576 34.17 -17.75 -69.54
N GLU A 577 34.94 -16.67 -69.65
CA GLU A 577 35.16 -15.63 -68.62
C GLU A 577 33.87 -15.10 -67.96
N GLU A 578 32.79 -15.05 -68.70
CA GLU A 578 31.47 -14.62 -68.14
C GLU A 578 30.87 -15.59 -67.16
N SER A 579 31.03 -16.91 -67.33
CA SER A 579 30.55 -17.93 -66.42
C SER A 579 31.34 -17.95 -65.13
N ILE A 580 32.65 -17.70 -65.19
CA ILE A 580 33.56 -17.61 -64.03
C ILE A 580 33.24 -16.37 -63.21
N VAL A 581 32.99 -15.23 -63.87
CA VAL A 581 32.60 -14.00 -63.17
C VAL A 581 31.25 -14.14 -62.52
N ARG A 582 30.26 -14.80 -63.14
CA ARG A 582 28.95 -15.11 -62.54
C ARG A 582 29.06 -16.05 -61.36
N LEU A 583 29.86 -17.11 -61.46
CA LEU A 583 30.06 -18.08 -60.38
C LEU A 583 30.76 -17.43 -59.20
N LYS A 584 31.72 -16.57 -59.41
CA LYS A 584 32.40 -15.81 -58.37
C LYS A 584 31.48 -14.83 -57.68
N SER A 585 30.60 -14.14 -58.40
CA SER A 585 29.58 -13.26 -57.84
C SER A 585 28.57 -14.02 -56.98
N MET A 586 28.11 -15.20 -57.44
CA MET A 586 27.20 -16.06 -56.66
C MET A 586 27.86 -16.60 -55.38
N VAL A 587 29.11 -17.05 -55.45
CA VAL A 587 29.85 -17.54 -54.29
C VAL A 587 30.11 -16.42 -53.26
N ASP A 588 30.42 -15.21 -53.71
CA ASP A 588 30.60 -14.06 -52.82
C ASP A 588 29.27 -13.60 -52.20
N GLU A 589 28.14 -13.78 -52.87
CA GLU A 589 26.81 -13.48 -52.37
C GLU A 589 26.32 -14.54 -51.35
N ASP A 590 26.55 -15.83 -51.62
CA ASP A 590 26.29 -16.93 -50.71
C ASP A 590 27.17 -16.86 -49.46
N MET A 591 28.43 -16.45 -49.56
CA MET A 591 29.33 -16.25 -48.43
C MET A 591 28.86 -15.09 -47.54
N ARG A 592 28.44 -13.95 -48.12
CA ARG A 592 27.85 -12.84 -47.34
C ARG A 592 26.54 -13.25 -46.66
N SER A 593 25.66 -13.99 -47.37
CA SER A 593 24.42 -14.52 -46.80
C SER A 593 24.69 -15.47 -45.64
N MET A 594 25.76 -16.28 -45.74
CA MET A 594 26.17 -17.19 -44.66
C MET A 594 26.79 -16.43 -43.47
N GLU A 595 27.61 -15.40 -43.74
CA GLU A 595 28.16 -14.50 -42.71
C GLU A 595 27.03 -13.73 -42.01
N ASP A 596 26.08 -13.18 -42.76
CA ASP A 596 24.91 -12.50 -42.20
C ASP A 596 24.01 -13.45 -41.39
N THR A 597 23.85 -14.69 -41.86
CA THR A 597 23.10 -15.71 -41.12
C THR A 597 23.80 -16.13 -39.83
N LEU A 598 25.14 -16.28 -39.86
CA LEU A 598 25.96 -16.56 -38.67
C LEU A 598 25.96 -15.36 -37.70
N LEU A 599 26.07 -14.14 -38.22
CA LEU A 599 25.97 -12.92 -37.40
C LEU A 599 24.55 -12.74 -36.81
N GLN A 600 23.50 -13.05 -37.58
CA GLN A 600 22.13 -13.09 -37.04
C GLN A 600 21.94 -14.20 -36.01
N LEU A 601 22.51 -15.38 -36.21
CA LEU A 601 22.47 -16.47 -35.21
C LEU A 601 23.25 -16.08 -33.94
N ILE A 602 24.39 -15.44 -34.08
CA ILE A 602 25.19 -14.94 -32.93
C ILE A 602 24.51 -13.75 -32.26
N SER A 603 23.86 -12.87 -33.01
CA SER A 603 23.13 -11.70 -32.46
C SER A 603 21.72 -12.05 -31.98
N SER A 604 21.05 -13.05 -32.55
CA SER A 604 19.74 -13.52 -32.15
C SER A 604 19.77 -14.52 -30.99
N THR A 605 20.87 -15.16 -30.72
CA THR A 605 21.09 -15.88 -29.46
C THR A 605 21.35 -14.85 -28.36
N ASN A 606 20.24 -14.24 -27.84
CA ASN A 606 20.30 -13.52 -26.59
C ASN A 606 21.00 -14.46 -25.60
N PRO A 607 22.21 -14.14 -25.09
CA PRO A 607 22.95 -15.02 -24.19
C PRO A 607 22.12 -15.41 -22.96
N LEU A 608 21.16 -14.56 -22.56
CA LEU A 608 20.22 -14.83 -21.47
C LEU A 608 19.16 -15.89 -21.83
N SER A 609 18.70 -15.97 -23.08
CA SER A 609 17.73 -17.00 -23.47
C SER A 609 18.39 -18.37 -23.66
N PHE A 610 19.65 -18.40 -24.10
CA PHE A 610 20.44 -19.63 -24.15
C PHE A 610 20.77 -20.11 -22.73
N LEU A 611 21.17 -19.21 -21.82
CA LEU A 611 21.40 -19.48 -20.41
C LEU A 611 20.12 -19.99 -19.71
N ALA A 612 18.98 -19.38 -19.98
CA ALA A 612 17.69 -19.82 -19.43
C ALA A 612 17.33 -21.24 -19.93
N LYS A 613 17.53 -21.50 -21.21
CA LYS A 613 17.26 -22.82 -21.83
C LYS A 613 18.23 -23.92 -21.38
N TYR A 614 19.50 -23.57 -21.16
CA TYR A 614 20.53 -24.47 -20.64
C TYR A 614 20.30 -24.77 -19.16
N LEU A 615 19.98 -23.76 -18.35
CA LEU A 615 19.67 -23.92 -16.94
C LEU A 615 18.36 -24.70 -16.71
N SER A 616 17.32 -24.48 -17.55
CA SER A 616 16.10 -25.27 -17.46
C SER A 616 16.34 -26.73 -17.81
N ARG A 617 17.14 -27.04 -18.85
CA ARG A 617 17.49 -28.44 -19.22
C ARG A 617 18.30 -29.15 -18.15
N ARG A 618 19.21 -28.43 -17.43
CA ARG A 618 19.98 -29.03 -16.31
C ARG A 618 19.15 -29.22 -15.04
N LEU A 619 18.16 -28.36 -14.81
CA LEU A 619 17.19 -28.53 -13.72
C LEU A 619 16.20 -29.67 -13.98
N ASP A 620 15.85 -29.92 -15.25
CA ASP A 620 14.96 -31.01 -15.64
C ASP A 620 15.68 -32.38 -15.71
N SER A 621 17.02 -32.40 -15.84
CA SER A 621 17.82 -33.64 -15.88
C SER A 621 18.14 -34.25 -14.51
N GLY A 622 17.78 -33.56 -13.40
CA GLY A 622 17.81 -34.17 -12.06
C GLY A 622 19.21 -34.49 -11.48
N ASP A 623 20.27 -34.02 -12.12
CA ASP A 623 21.64 -34.12 -11.59
C ASP A 623 21.95 -32.91 -10.70
N ALA A 624 21.64 -33.09 -9.41
CA ALA A 624 22.07 -32.21 -8.34
C ALA A 624 23.34 -32.77 -7.68
#